data_45eb7cffa929eef995df9c723aa6dcc3
#
_entry.id   45eb7cffa929eef995df9c723aa6dcc3
#
_cell.length_a   1.000
_cell.length_b   1.000
_cell.length_c   1.000
_cell.angle_alpha   90.00
_cell.angle_beta   90.00
_cell.angle_gamma   90.00
#
_symmetry.space_group_name_H-M   'P 1'
#
loop_
_entity.id
_entity.type
_entity.pdbx_description
1 polymer ?
#
loop_
_entity_poly.entity_id
_entity_poly.type
_entity_poly.pdbx_seq_one_letter_code
_entity_poly.pdbx_strand_id
1 'polypeptide(L)'
;MKCNQCGFEAAQDSLFCPQCGERMAQDASGRSVFADQLLPALKDPLFLVVCILLSISCLLSLSAGSVPLIDILITVFLWLTYAQARKDIADASHLRCVSGALYAQYVIVYVVAGLLLVMGVILAISFQALSYGMEGFWEAFLGELVEAETAATLSAILPSISGAVILIVCFLVCVITIVLNIFTMRYLHRFAKSVYRSIQQGTYALRYVKAAKILLFIFGGFALISCLSDLSAKLFGSFVANAASGSCSILCGLLIRKYLEPKA
;
A
#
# COMPACT_ATOMS: atom_id res chain seq x y z
N MET A 1 -13.79 5.17 -39.15
CA MET A 1 -13.75 6.65 -38.94
C MET A 1 -12.80 7.29 -39.97
N LYS A 2 -13.11 8.54 -40.39
CA LYS A 2 -12.24 9.27 -41.36
C LYS A 2 -11.13 10.01 -40.61
N CYS A 3 -9.91 9.91 -41.12
CA CYS A 3 -8.79 10.70 -40.61
C CYS A 3 -8.97 12.18 -41.00
N ASN A 4 -8.90 13.08 -40.02
CA ASN A 4 -9.06 14.51 -40.28
C ASN A 4 -7.89 15.13 -41.08
N GLN A 5 -6.72 14.48 -41.09
CA GLN A 5 -5.53 14.99 -41.74
C GLN A 5 -5.39 14.51 -43.21
N CYS A 6 -5.67 13.23 -43.50
CA CYS A 6 -5.48 12.67 -44.86
C CYS A 6 -6.77 12.11 -45.50
N GLY A 7 -7.90 12.13 -44.80
CA GLY A 7 -9.19 11.65 -45.29
C GLY A 7 -9.32 10.13 -45.39
N PHE A 8 -8.32 9.37 -45.00
CA PHE A 8 -8.33 7.90 -45.05
C PHE A 8 -9.40 7.32 -44.11
N GLU A 9 -10.14 6.34 -44.63
CA GLU A 9 -11.11 5.60 -43.80
C GLU A 9 -10.43 4.41 -43.11
N ALA A 10 -10.17 4.57 -41.84
CA ALA A 10 -9.62 3.51 -41.00
C ALA A 10 -10.74 2.77 -40.23
N ALA A 11 -10.41 1.58 -39.72
CA ALA A 11 -11.31 0.80 -38.89
C ALA A 11 -11.73 1.62 -37.64
N GLN A 12 -12.95 1.37 -37.11
CA GLN A 12 -13.51 2.14 -36.01
C GLN A 12 -12.65 2.11 -34.74
N ASP A 13 -11.80 1.10 -34.57
CA ASP A 13 -10.94 0.89 -33.41
C ASP A 13 -9.49 1.35 -33.62
N SER A 14 -9.17 1.96 -34.74
CA SER A 14 -7.81 2.41 -35.04
C SER A 14 -7.45 3.67 -34.27
N LEU A 15 -6.44 3.58 -33.42
CA LEU A 15 -5.93 4.70 -32.64
C LEU A 15 -5.10 5.69 -33.46
N PHE A 16 -4.51 5.21 -34.55
CA PHE A 16 -3.68 5.96 -35.49
C PHE A 16 -4.11 5.67 -36.90
N CYS A 17 -4.06 6.70 -37.73
CA CYS A 17 -4.27 6.53 -39.15
C CYS A 17 -3.14 5.68 -39.76
N PRO A 18 -3.44 4.54 -40.42
CA PRO A 18 -2.39 3.70 -40.97
C PRO A 18 -1.67 4.37 -42.18
N GLN A 19 -2.23 5.43 -42.74
CA GLN A 19 -1.68 6.12 -43.87
C GLN A 19 -0.78 7.31 -43.50
N CYS A 20 -1.13 8.11 -42.47
CA CYS A 20 -0.37 9.31 -42.11
C CYS A 20 0.17 9.28 -40.67
N GLY A 21 -0.15 8.25 -39.88
CA GLY A 21 0.28 8.15 -38.51
C GLY A 21 -0.46 9.08 -37.54
N GLU A 22 -1.40 9.89 -38.02
CA GLU A 22 -2.17 10.82 -37.18
C GLU A 22 -3.06 10.07 -36.18
N ARG A 23 -3.18 10.61 -34.99
CA ARG A 23 -4.01 10.03 -33.91
C ARG A 23 -5.49 10.24 -34.22
N MET A 24 -6.23 9.14 -34.41
CA MET A 24 -7.62 9.19 -34.86
C MET A 24 -8.68 9.14 -33.75
N ALA A 25 -8.29 8.77 -32.55
CA ALA A 25 -9.24 8.59 -31.44
C ALA A 25 -9.39 9.86 -30.61
N GLN A 26 -10.16 10.80 -31.12
CA GLN A 26 -10.83 11.78 -30.25
C GLN A 26 -12.28 11.88 -30.73
N ASP A 27 -13.23 11.53 -29.83
CA ASP A 27 -14.61 11.93 -30.02
C ASP A 27 -14.66 13.44 -30.21
N ALA A 28 -15.68 13.95 -30.93
CA ALA A 28 -15.86 15.37 -31.25
C ALA A 28 -15.84 16.30 -29.98
N SER A 29 -15.85 15.74 -28.79
CA SER A 29 -15.73 16.42 -27.48
C SER A 29 -14.31 16.48 -26.94
N GLY A 30 -13.31 15.88 -27.58
CA GLY A 30 -11.92 15.82 -27.08
C GLY A 30 -11.72 14.96 -25.81
N ARG A 31 -12.77 14.27 -25.35
CA ARG A 31 -12.73 13.40 -24.17
C ARG A 31 -12.27 12.00 -24.55
N SER A 32 -11.37 11.42 -23.76
CA SER A 32 -10.98 10.02 -23.95
C SER A 32 -12.11 9.10 -23.42
N VAL A 33 -12.36 8.00 -24.11
CA VAL A 33 -13.36 6.97 -23.71
C VAL A 33 -13.14 6.54 -22.24
N PHE A 34 -11.89 6.49 -21.81
CA PHE A 34 -11.57 6.14 -20.43
C PHE A 34 -11.89 7.28 -19.44
N ALA A 35 -11.75 8.55 -19.83
CA ALA A 35 -12.13 9.68 -18.99
C ALA A 35 -13.63 9.64 -18.68
N ASP A 36 -14.46 9.22 -19.64
CA ASP A 36 -15.89 9.10 -19.44
C ASP A 36 -16.28 7.96 -18.49
N GLN A 37 -15.49 6.91 -18.40
CA GLN A 37 -15.69 5.82 -17.41
C GLN A 37 -15.09 6.14 -16.05
N LEU A 38 -13.93 6.78 -16.00
CA LEU A 38 -13.28 7.14 -14.75
C LEU A 38 -13.95 8.34 -14.07
N LEU A 39 -14.42 9.30 -14.86
CA LEU A 39 -15.02 10.52 -14.34
C LEU A 39 -16.22 10.27 -13.42
N PRO A 40 -17.16 9.35 -13.73
CA PRO A 40 -18.22 8.98 -12.80
C PRO A 40 -17.71 8.36 -11.51
N ALA A 41 -16.62 7.57 -11.55
CA ALA A 41 -16.01 6.99 -10.38
C ALA A 41 -15.43 8.06 -9.44
N LEU A 42 -14.76 9.07 -10.03
CA LEU A 42 -14.16 10.18 -9.28
C LEU A 42 -15.21 11.16 -8.72
N LYS A 43 -16.38 11.24 -9.35
CA LYS A 43 -17.53 12.05 -8.89
C LYS A 43 -18.42 11.33 -7.89
N ASP A 44 -18.25 10.03 -7.71
CA ASP A 44 -19.04 9.25 -6.76
C ASP A 44 -18.86 9.79 -5.33
N PRO A 45 -19.95 9.95 -4.56
CA PRO A 45 -19.85 10.37 -3.16
C PRO A 45 -18.94 9.45 -2.32
N LEU A 46 -18.81 8.17 -2.68
CA LEU A 46 -17.86 7.26 -2.02
C LEU A 46 -16.42 7.73 -2.17
N PHE A 47 -16.05 8.32 -3.31
CA PHE A 47 -14.69 8.86 -3.50
C PHE A 47 -14.43 10.09 -2.59
N LEU A 48 -15.44 10.93 -2.39
CA LEU A 48 -15.36 12.02 -1.41
C LEU A 48 -15.16 11.47 0.01
N VAL A 49 -15.91 10.43 0.39
CA VAL A 49 -15.75 9.78 1.70
C VAL A 49 -14.33 9.22 1.86
N VAL A 50 -13.76 8.61 0.81
CA VAL A 50 -12.36 8.16 0.80
C VAL A 50 -11.40 9.31 1.10
N CYS A 51 -11.54 10.46 0.43
CA CYS A 51 -10.69 11.62 0.68
C CYS A 51 -10.81 12.15 2.11
N ILE A 52 -12.02 12.19 2.67
CA ILE A 52 -12.28 12.61 4.06
C ILE A 52 -11.62 11.63 5.05
N LEU A 53 -11.83 10.32 4.88
CA LEU A 53 -11.24 9.30 5.75
C LEU A 53 -9.72 9.33 5.74
N LEU A 54 -9.09 9.50 4.57
CA LEU A 54 -7.64 9.68 4.48
C LEU A 54 -7.17 10.94 5.21
N SER A 55 -7.89 12.06 5.07
CA SER A 55 -7.56 13.28 5.80
C SER A 55 -7.64 13.10 7.30
N ILE A 56 -8.66 12.43 7.80
CA ILE A 56 -8.81 12.09 9.23
C ILE A 56 -7.65 11.20 9.69
N SER A 57 -7.33 10.15 8.93
CA SER A 57 -6.20 9.25 9.24
C SER A 57 -4.87 10.02 9.34
N CYS A 58 -4.59 10.92 8.37
CA CYS A 58 -3.39 11.76 8.39
C CYS A 58 -3.33 12.68 9.61
N LEU A 59 -4.43 13.36 9.95
CA LEU A 59 -4.50 14.26 11.10
C LEU A 59 -4.29 13.52 12.42
N LEU A 60 -4.88 12.34 12.58
CA LEU A 60 -4.70 11.53 13.78
C LEU A 60 -3.28 10.98 13.89
N SER A 61 -2.66 10.59 12.78
CA SER A 61 -1.26 10.17 12.76
C SER A 61 -0.33 11.31 13.17
N LEU A 62 -0.59 12.54 12.73
CA LEU A 62 0.14 13.72 13.16
C LEU A 62 -0.03 14.00 14.66
N SER A 63 -1.25 13.86 15.20
CA SER A 63 -1.51 14.05 16.64
C SER A 63 -0.81 12.99 17.48
N ALA A 64 -0.55 11.80 16.94
CA ALA A 64 0.20 10.73 17.59
C ALA A 64 1.74 10.91 17.49
N GLY A 65 2.22 12.03 16.93
CA GLY A 65 3.64 12.34 16.78
C GLY A 65 4.32 11.67 15.60
N SER A 66 3.57 11.00 14.73
CA SER A 66 4.10 10.46 13.46
C SER A 66 3.82 11.44 12.32
N VAL A 67 4.79 11.59 11.40
CA VAL A 67 4.63 12.46 10.23
C VAL A 67 4.50 11.60 8.97
N PRO A 68 3.26 11.23 8.56
CA PRO A 68 3.01 10.37 7.40
C PRO A 68 3.11 11.19 6.10
N LEU A 69 4.31 11.67 5.74
CA LEU A 69 4.52 12.57 4.59
C LEU A 69 3.94 12.03 3.29
N ILE A 70 4.10 10.71 3.06
CA ILE A 70 3.63 10.08 1.82
C ILE A 70 2.10 10.01 1.79
N ASP A 71 1.47 9.68 2.92
CA ASP A 71 0.01 9.61 3.01
C ASP A 71 -0.62 11.00 2.86
N ILE A 72 0.04 12.04 3.39
CA ILE A 72 -0.35 13.43 3.18
C ILE A 72 -0.27 13.78 1.69
N LEU A 73 0.82 13.45 1.01
CA LEU A 73 0.97 13.69 -0.43
C LEU A 73 -0.12 12.97 -1.23
N ILE A 74 -0.36 11.70 -0.95
CA ILE A 74 -1.42 10.91 -1.60
C ILE A 74 -2.77 11.59 -1.38
N THR A 75 -3.08 11.98 -0.14
CA THR A 75 -4.33 12.63 0.23
C THR A 75 -4.52 13.95 -0.52
N VAL A 76 -3.51 14.81 -0.57
CA VAL A 76 -3.56 16.09 -1.30
C VAL A 76 -3.82 15.85 -2.79
N PHE A 77 -3.10 14.92 -3.43
CA PHE A 77 -3.29 14.64 -4.84
C PHE A 77 -4.65 14.00 -5.15
N LEU A 78 -5.20 13.21 -4.24
CA LEU A 78 -6.57 12.68 -4.39
C LEU A 78 -7.62 13.78 -4.27
N TRP A 79 -7.46 14.74 -3.35
CA TRP A 79 -8.31 15.92 -3.26
C TRP A 79 -8.24 16.79 -4.52
N LEU A 80 -7.05 17.01 -5.07
CA LEU A 80 -6.88 17.74 -6.33
C LEU A 80 -7.55 17.00 -7.50
N THR A 81 -7.41 15.68 -7.56
CA THR A 81 -8.09 14.84 -8.56
C THR A 81 -9.61 14.94 -8.43
N TYR A 82 -10.15 14.89 -7.19
CA TYR A 82 -11.57 15.09 -6.93
C TYR A 82 -12.06 16.48 -7.38
N ALA A 83 -11.30 17.52 -7.02
CA ALA A 83 -11.66 18.90 -7.38
C ALA A 83 -11.69 19.11 -8.91
N GLN A 84 -10.75 18.50 -9.64
CA GLN A 84 -10.73 18.52 -11.11
C GLN A 84 -11.88 17.71 -11.71
N ALA A 85 -12.18 16.52 -11.15
CA ALA A 85 -13.30 15.72 -11.59
C ALA A 85 -14.65 16.47 -11.46
N ARG A 86 -14.80 17.28 -10.40
CA ARG A 86 -15.97 18.16 -10.22
C ARG A 86 -16.12 19.20 -11.33
N LYS A 87 -15.02 19.61 -11.97
CA LYS A 87 -14.98 20.54 -13.10
C LYS A 87 -15.03 19.83 -14.46
N ASP A 88 -15.36 18.55 -14.52
CA ASP A 88 -15.35 17.72 -15.72
C ASP A 88 -13.97 17.57 -16.39
N ILE A 89 -12.89 17.79 -15.63
CA ILE A 89 -11.53 17.67 -16.13
C ILE A 89 -10.94 16.36 -15.60
N ALA A 90 -10.72 15.39 -16.49
CA ALA A 90 -9.97 14.19 -16.17
C ALA A 90 -8.48 14.44 -16.45
N ASP A 91 -7.76 14.98 -15.46
CA ASP A 91 -6.32 15.19 -15.56
C ASP A 91 -5.56 14.00 -14.98
N ALA A 92 -4.63 13.46 -15.77
CA ALA A 92 -3.80 12.34 -15.39
C ALA A 92 -2.57 12.75 -14.55
N SER A 93 -2.23 14.04 -14.50
CA SER A 93 -1.00 14.53 -13.85
C SER A 93 -0.97 14.19 -12.36
N HIS A 94 -2.05 14.39 -11.65
CA HIS A 94 -2.14 14.11 -10.21
C HIS A 94 -2.09 12.61 -9.90
N LEU A 95 -2.69 11.77 -10.74
CA LEU A 95 -2.60 10.31 -10.60
C LEU A 95 -1.18 9.79 -10.84
N ARG A 96 -0.39 10.46 -11.68
CA ARG A 96 1.04 10.18 -11.81
C ARG A 96 1.78 10.42 -10.51
N CYS A 97 1.48 11.52 -9.81
CA CYS A 97 2.09 11.83 -8.52
C CYS A 97 1.68 10.80 -7.44
N VAL A 98 0.42 10.37 -7.41
CA VAL A 98 -0.03 9.28 -6.53
C VAL A 98 0.74 7.99 -6.80
N SER A 99 0.92 7.61 -8.07
CA SER A 99 1.73 6.44 -8.45
C SER A 99 3.20 6.57 -8.02
N GLY A 100 3.77 7.79 -8.11
CA GLY A 100 5.12 8.09 -7.63
C GLY A 100 5.24 7.99 -6.10
N ALA A 101 4.25 8.50 -5.36
CA ALA A 101 4.19 8.43 -3.91
C ALA A 101 4.10 6.96 -3.41
N LEU A 102 3.27 6.15 -4.05
CA LEU A 102 3.19 4.70 -3.79
C LEU A 102 4.53 3.99 -4.05
N TYR A 103 5.27 4.40 -5.08
CA TYR A 103 6.60 3.88 -5.34
C TYR A 103 7.61 4.28 -4.27
N ALA A 104 7.57 5.54 -3.82
CA ALA A 104 8.44 6.03 -2.74
C ALA A 104 8.16 5.28 -1.43
N GLN A 105 6.90 5.08 -1.08
CA GLN A 105 6.50 4.29 0.09
C GLN A 105 7.07 2.86 0.03
N TYR A 106 7.01 2.24 -1.12
CA TYR A 106 7.59 0.93 -1.36
C TYR A 106 9.10 0.90 -1.08
N VAL A 107 9.87 1.87 -1.59
CA VAL A 107 11.31 1.94 -1.36
C VAL A 107 11.62 2.11 0.12
N ILE A 108 10.87 2.97 0.83
CA ILE A 108 11.05 3.19 2.27
C ILE A 108 10.81 1.89 3.05
N VAL A 109 9.79 1.12 2.72
CA VAL A 109 9.52 -0.15 3.42
C VAL A 109 10.66 -1.15 3.23
N TYR A 110 11.32 -1.20 2.06
CA TYR A 110 12.50 -2.03 1.86
C TYR A 110 13.68 -1.58 2.72
N VAL A 111 13.92 -0.28 2.79
CA VAL A 111 14.98 0.27 3.63
C VAL A 111 14.72 -0.06 5.10
N VAL A 112 13.49 0.15 5.56
CA VAL A 112 13.09 -0.18 6.94
C VAL A 112 13.22 -1.68 7.22
N ALA A 113 12.78 -2.54 6.31
CA ALA A 113 12.94 -3.99 6.47
C ALA A 113 14.42 -4.41 6.57
N GLY A 114 15.29 -3.82 5.75
CA GLY A 114 16.73 -4.03 5.81
C GLY A 114 17.33 -3.58 7.15
N LEU A 115 16.95 -2.40 7.63
CA LEU A 115 17.39 -1.89 8.93
C LEU A 115 16.91 -2.77 10.09
N LEU A 116 15.64 -3.22 10.05
CA LEU A 116 15.11 -4.14 11.05
C LEU A 116 15.87 -5.47 11.09
N LEU A 117 16.26 -5.99 9.93
CA LEU A 117 17.10 -7.19 9.85
C LEU A 117 18.47 -6.97 10.51
N VAL A 118 19.14 -5.88 10.19
CA VAL A 118 20.43 -5.52 10.79
C VAL A 118 20.30 -5.34 12.30
N MET A 119 19.29 -4.59 12.73
CA MET A 119 19.00 -4.40 14.16
C MET A 119 18.68 -5.72 14.87
N GLY A 120 17.93 -6.60 14.23
CA GLY A 120 17.62 -7.94 14.76
C GLY A 120 18.87 -8.77 14.97
N VAL A 121 19.82 -8.74 14.03
CA VAL A 121 21.12 -9.43 14.15
C VAL A 121 21.93 -8.84 15.32
N ILE A 122 22.02 -7.50 15.40
CA ILE A 122 22.73 -6.83 16.51
C ILE A 122 22.10 -7.19 17.85
N LEU A 123 20.78 -7.15 17.96
CA LEU A 123 20.07 -7.52 19.18
C LEU A 123 20.30 -8.97 19.57
N ALA A 124 20.28 -9.91 18.59
CA ALA A 124 20.54 -11.31 18.85
C ALA A 124 21.97 -11.53 19.40
N ILE A 125 22.98 -10.88 18.80
CA ILE A 125 24.37 -10.96 19.26
C ILE A 125 24.51 -10.33 20.65
N SER A 126 23.92 -9.16 20.88
CA SER A 126 23.97 -8.46 22.17
C SER A 126 23.28 -9.26 23.26
N PHE A 127 22.12 -9.85 22.96
CA PHE A 127 21.39 -10.70 23.91
C PHE A 127 22.19 -11.97 24.24
N GLN A 128 22.83 -12.57 23.26
CA GLN A 128 23.68 -13.73 23.45
C GLN A 128 24.88 -13.40 24.33
N ALA A 129 25.57 -12.27 24.06
CA ALA A 129 26.68 -11.81 24.87
C ALA A 129 26.26 -11.50 26.34
N LEU A 130 25.09 -10.86 26.50
CA LEU A 130 24.54 -10.57 27.82
C LEU A 130 24.15 -11.85 28.59
N SER A 131 23.55 -12.82 27.91
CA SER A 131 23.13 -14.05 28.53
C SER A 131 24.33 -14.91 28.99
N TYR A 132 25.44 -14.91 28.26
CA TYR A 132 26.68 -15.53 28.74
C TYR A 132 27.29 -14.80 29.94
N GLY A 133 27.17 -13.48 30.01
CA GLY A 133 27.59 -12.70 31.18
C GLY A 133 26.71 -12.89 32.41
N MET A 134 25.51 -13.45 32.24
CA MET A 134 24.54 -13.70 33.31
C MET A 134 24.41 -15.19 33.65
N GLU A 135 25.39 -16.02 33.34
CA GLU A 135 25.34 -17.47 33.63
C GLU A 135 25.01 -17.76 35.10
N GLY A 136 25.67 -17.05 36.02
CA GLY A 136 25.39 -17.19 37.44
C GLY A 136 23.96 -16.79 37.87
N PHE A 137 23.35 -15.86 37.16
CA PHE A 137 21.94 -15.52 37.39
C PHE A 137 21.00 -16.63 36.94
N TRP A 138 21.28 -17.20 35.77
CA TRP A 138 20.46 -18.29 35.24
C TRP A 138 20.61 -19.57 36.09
N GLU A 139 21.82 -19.86 36.58
CA GLU A 139 22.04 -21.00 37.50
C GLU A 139 21.25 -20.80 38.81
N ALA A 140 21.32 -19.60 39.40
CA ALA A 140 20.58 -19.30 40.64
C ALA A 140 19.07 -19.37 40.45
N PHE A 141 18.56 -18.80 39.34
CA PHE A 141 17.12 -18.79 39.03
C PHE A 141 16.57 -20.19 38.71
N LEU A 142 17.30 -20.97 37.92
CA LEU A 142 16.88 -22.31 37.55
C LEU A 142 17.09 -23.31 38.70
N GLY A 143 18.10 -23.10 39.55
CA GLY A 143 18.36 -23.93 40.71
C GLY A 143 17.25 -23.90 41.77
N GLU A 144 16.42 -22.82 41.78
CA GLU A 144 15.18 -22.78 42.62
C GLU A 144 14.02 -23.60 42.01
N LEU A 145 14.04 -23.85 40.67
CA LEU A 145 12.95 -24.46 39.94
C LEU A 145 13.21 -25.95 39.58
N VAL A 146 14.48 -26.34 39.45
CA VAL A 146 14.89 -27.65 38.93
C VAL A 146 16.13 -28.13 39.69
N GLU A 147 16.42 -29.47 39.67
CA GLU A 147 17.64 -30.04 40.26
C GLU A 147 18.92 -29.41 39.70
N ALA A 148 19.92 -29.18 40.54
CA ALA A 148 21.14 -28.41 40.25
C ALA A 148 21.88 -28.87 38.98
N GLU A 149 21.93 -30.15 38.68
CA GLU A 149 22.58 -30.72 37.51
C GLU A 149 21.86 -30.34 36.19
N THR A 150 20.51 -30.33 36.23
CA THR A 150 19.66 -29.88 35.12
C THR A 150 19.69 -28.39 34.92
N ALA A 151 19.77 -27.61 36.01
CA ALA A 151 19.89 -26.17 36.00
C ALA A 151 21.19 -25.72 35.32
N ALA A 152 22.33 -26.35 35.62
CA ALA A 152 23.62 -26.03 34.99
C ALA A 152 23.61 -26.34 33.49
N THR A 153 22.99 -27.44 33.06
CA THR A 153 22.88 -27.77 31.65
C THR A 153 21.95 -26.82 30.90
N LEU A 154 20.85 -26.41 31.51
CA LEU A 154 19.87 -25.49 30.94
C LEU A 154 20.44 -24.08 30.84
N SER A 155 21.18 -23.60 31.85
CA SER A 155 21.81 -22.28 31.86
C SER A 155 22.85 -22.11 30.76
N ALA A 156 23.54 -23.18 30.36
CA ALA A 156 24.49 -23.20 29.25
C ALA A 156 23.81 -23.18 27.87
N ILE A 157 22.62 -23.77 27.73
CA ILE A 157 21.93 -23.91 26.44
C ILE A 157 20.98 -22.72 26.18
N LEU A 158 20.35 -22.15 27.22
CA LEU A 158 19.35 -21.09 27.13
C LEU A 158 19.82 -19.85 26.36
N PRO A 159 21.07 -19.34 26.56
CA PRO A 159 21.57 -18.19 25.82
C PRO A 159 21.63 -18.41 24.30
N SER A 160 22.04 -19.59 23.87
CA SER A 160 22.16 -19.90 22.44
C SER A 160 20.79 -20.07 21.78
N ILE A 161 19.82 -20.69 22.47
CA ILE A 161 18.47 -20.85 21.97
C ILE A 161 17.74 -19.51 21.85
N SER A 162 17.86 -18.62 22.85
CA SER A 162 17.20 -17.33 22.84
C SER A 162 17.68 -16.42 21.72
N GLY A 163 18.99 -16.36 21.46
CA GLY A 163 19.58 -15.62 20.34
C GLY A 163 19.11 -16.16 18.99
N ALA A 164 19.07 -17.47 18.81
CA ALA A 164 18.59 -18.11 17.60
C ALA A 164 17.09 -17.85 17.35
N VAL A 165 16.25 -17.91 18.39
CA VAL A 165 14.82 -17.62 18.28
C VAL A 165 14.58 -16.16 17.85
N ILE A 166 15.27 -15.19 18.44
CA ILE A 166 15.16 -13.79 18.05
C ILE A 166 15.54 -13.61 16.58
N LEU A 167 16.65 -14.24 16.14
CA LEU A 167 17.10 -14.16 14.75
C LEU A 167 16.07 -14.74 13.78
N ILE A 168 15.50 -15.90 14.10
CA ILE A 168 14.45 -16.56 13.29
C ILE A 168 13.21 -15.67 13.20
N VAL A 169 12.75 -15.10 14.32
CA VAL A 169 11.58 -14.23 14.34
C VAL A 169 11.83 -12.97 13.51
N CYS A 170 12.96 -12.30 13.67
CA CYS A 170 13.32 -11.12 12.86
C CYS A 170 13.39 -11.46 11.38
N PHE A 171 14.00 -12.59 11.02
CA PHE A 171 14.09 -13.05 9.63
C PHE A 171 12.70 -13.30 9.04
N LEU A 172 11.82 -14.01 9.76
CA LEU A 172 10.45 -14.28 9.31
C LEU A 172 9.65 -12.97 9.10
N VAL A 173 9.75 -12.03 10.04
CA VAL A 173 9.08 -10.72 9.91
C VAL A 173 9.59 -9.98 8.67
N CYS A 174 10.90 -9.96 8.45
CA CYS A 174 11.49 -9.34 7.26
C CYS A 174 11.01 -10.01 5.97
N VAL A 175 11.01 -11.34 5.90
CA VAL A 175 10.54 -12.08 4.71
C VAL A 175 9.07 -11.78 4.43
N ILE A 176 8.20 -11.83 5.43
CA ILE A 176 6.78 -11.51 5.30
C ILE A 176 6.60 -10.08 4.81
N THR A 177 7.31 -9.11 5.40
CA THR A 177 7.24 -7.70 5.01
C THR A 177 7.68 -7.51 3.56
N ILE A 178 8.78 -8.13 3.14
CA ILE A 178 9.29 -8.07 1.76
C ILE A 178 8.27 -8.67 0.79
N VAL A 179 7.71 -9.83 1.09
CA VAL A 179 6.73 -10.51 0.23
C VAL A 179 5.48 -9.66 0.07
N LEU A 180 4.89 -9.17 1.17
CA LEU A 180 3.73 -8.28 1.14
C LEU A 180 4.00 -7.01 0.32
N ASN A 181 5.20 -6.46 0.45
CA ASN A 181 5.62 -5.27 -0.28
C ASN A 181 5.77 -5.52 -1.78
N ILE A 182 6.36 -6.67 -2.18
CA ILE A 182 6.43 -7.07 -3.59
C ILE A 182 5.02 -7.15 -4.19
N PHE A 183 4.06 -7.75 -3.47
CA PHE A 183 2.67 -7.81 -3.92
C PHE A 183 2.07 -6.40 -4.08
N THR A 184 2.26 -5.53 -3.09
CA THR A 184 1.75 -4.15 -3.12
C THR A 184 2.32 -3.38 -4.31
N MET A 185 3.64 -3.42 -4.50
CA MET A 185 4.28 -2.74 -5.62
C MET A 185 3.85 -3.31 -6.97
N ARG A 186 3.88 -4.62 -7.11
CA ARG A 186 3.59 -5.28 -8.39
C ARG A 186 2.18 -5.01 -8.88
N TYR A 187 1.24 -4.89 -7.97
CA TYR A 187 -0.17 -4.79 -8.32
C TYR A 187 -0.73 -3.37 -8.14
N LEU A 188 -0.58 -2.73 -6.99
CA LEU A 188 -1.13 -1.39 -6.74
C LEU A 188 -0.43 -0.31 -7.54
N HIS A 189 0.90 -0.24 -7.50
CA HIS A 189 1.65 0.72 -8.31
C HIS A 189 1.43 0.51 -9.80
N ARG A 190 1.48 -0.75 -10.29
CA ARG A 190 1.24 -1.05 -11.70
C ARG A 190 -0.20 -0.77 -12.10
N PHE A 191 -1.16 -1.00 -11.21
CA PHE A 191 -2.54 -0.60 -11.40
C PHE A 191 -2.65 0.92 -11.56
N ALA A 192 -2.16 1.71 -10.59
CA ALA A 192 -2.16 3.16 -10.64
C ALA A 192 -1.48 3.70 -11.92
N LYS A 193 -0.34 3.11 -12.29
CA LYS A 193 0.35 3.44 -13.55
C LYS A 193 -0.46 3.09 -14.78
N SER A 194 -1.23 1.98 -14.77
CA SER A 194 -2.09 1.60 -15.89
C SER A 194 -3.28 2.56 -16.03
N VAL A 195 -3.84 3.03 -14.90
CA VAL A 195 -4.89 4.06 -14.88
C VAL A 195 -4.38 5.36 -15.52
N TYR A 196 -3.24 5.85 -15.05
CA TYR A 196 -2.59 7.04 -15.60
C TYR A 196 -2.35 6.92 -17.11
N ARG A 197 -1.75 5.80 -17.57
CA ARG A 197 -1.48 5.57 -18.99
C ARG A 197 -2.75 5.49 -19.83
N SER A 198 -3.78 4.83 -19.32
CA SER A 198 -5.07 4.73 -20.01
C SER A 198 -5.71 6.10 -20.24
N ILE A 199 -5.63 7.00 -19.25
CA ILE A 199 -6.10 8.38 -19.39
C ILE A 199 -5.27 9.11 -20.46
N GLN A 200 -3.94 9.00 -20.38
CA GLN A 200 -3.05 9.70 -21.28
C GLN A 200 -3.16 9.21 -22.75
N GLN A 201 -3.37 7.90 -22.93
CA GLN A 201 -3.49 7.28 -24.26
C GLN A 201 -4.91 7.30 -24.83
N GLY A 202 -5.92 7.63 -24.01
CA GLY A 202 -7.32 7.57 -24.40
C GLY A 202 -7.85 6.15 -24.66
N THR A 203 -7.14 5.12 -24.18
CA THR A 203 -7.47 3.72 -24.41
C THR A 203 -7.72 2.99 -23.10
N TYR A 204 -8.65 2.03 -23.10
CA TYR A 204 -8.88 1.16 -21.95
C TYR A 204 -7.77 0.09 -21.87
N ALA A 205 -6.69 0.41 -21.19
CA ALA A 205 -5.55 -0.48 -20.99
C ALA A 205 -5.31 -0.82 -19.52
N LEU A 206 -6.41 -0.95 -18.73
CA LEU A 206 -6.31 -1.26 -17.31
C LEU A 206 -5.78 -2.68 -17.09
N ARG A 207 -4.73 -2.75 -16.27
CA ARG A 207 -4.12 -4.01 -15.85
C ARG A 207 -4.21 -4.14 -14.33
N TYR A 208 -4.30 -5.39 -13.85
CA TYR A 208 -4.28 -5.71 -12.42
C TYR A 208 -5.48 -5.20 -11.60
N VAL A 209 -6.62 -4.89 -12.24
CA VAL A 209 -7.83 -4.40 -11.55
C VAL A 209 -8.30 -5.36 -10.46
N LYS A 210 -8.41 -6.67 -10.79
CA LYS A 210 -8.83 -7.70 -9.82
C LYS A 210 -7.84 -7.81 -8.65
N ALA A 211 -6.53 -7.80 -8.95
CA ALA A 211 -5.50 -7.91 -7.93
C ALA A 211 -5.48 -6.67 -7.00
N ALA A 212 -5.58 -5.46 -7.57
CA ALA A 212 -5.65 -4.22 -6.78
C ALA A 212 -6.87 -4.21 -5.85
N LYS A 213 -8.03 -4.62 -6.36
CA LYS A 213 -9.26 -4.76 -5.55
C LYS A 213 -9.06 -5.73 -4.37
N ILE A 214 -8.54 -6.93 -4.64
CA ILE A 214 -8.31 -7.94 -3.59
C ILE A 214 -7.33 -7.43 -2.54
N LEU A 215 -6.21 -6.82 -2.97
CA LEU A 215 -5.23 -6.26 -2.05
C LEU A 215 -5.83 -5.17 -1.16
N LEU A 216 -6.63 -4.27 -1.71
CA LEU A 216 -7.29 -3.22 -0.94
C LEU A 216 -8.25 -3.79 0.11
N PHE A 217 -8.98 -4.87 -0.21
CA PHE A 217 -9.82 -5.56 0.76
C PHE A 217 -8.99 -6.26 1.84
N ILE A 218 -7.88 -6.91 1.48
CA ILE A 218 -6.97 -7.56 2.44
C ILE A 218 -6.37 -6.52 3.39
N PHE A 219 -5.79 -5.43 2.86
CA PHE A 219 -5.21 -4.37 3.71
C PHE A 219 -6.25 -3.67 4.57
N GLY A 220 -7.43 -3.40 4.00
CA GLY A 220 -8.54 -2.85 4.76
C GLY A 220 -8.98 -3.77 5.90
N GLY A 221 -9.07 -5.08 5.64
CA GLY A 221 -9.38 -6.08 6.66
C GLY A 221 -8.34 -6.14 7.76
N PHE A 222 -7.04 -6.18 7.42
CA PHE A 222 -5.95 -6.17 8.40
C PHE A 222 -5.96 -4.89 9.24
N ALA A 223 -6.17 -3.71 8.63
CA ALA A 223 -6.25 -2.46 9.37
C ALA A 223 -7.43 -2.45 10.36
N LEU A 224 -8.59 -3.01 9.97
CA LEU A 224 -9.74 -3.14 10.87
C LEU A 224 -9.49 -4.15 12.00
N ILE A 225 -8.76 -5.24 11.74
CA ILE A 225 -8.36 -6.20 12.78
C ILE A 225 -7.39 -5.51 13.76
N SER A 226 -6.44 -4.70 13.27
CA SER A 226 -5.54 -3.93 14.11
C SER A 226 -6.28 -2.95 15.04
N CYS A 227 -7.43 -2.43 14.63
CA CYS A 227 -8.28 -1.60 15.51
C CYS A 227 -8.70 -2.32 16.78
N LEU A 228 -8.99 -3.62 16.69
CA LEU A 228 -9.37 -4.40 17.90
C LEU A 228 -8.23 -4.48 18.91
N SER A 229 -6.98 -4.62 18.40
CA SER A 229 -5.78 -4.58 19.23
C SER A 229 -5.58 -3.21 19.89
N ASP A 230 -5.76 -2.11 19.14
CA ASP A 230 -5.62 -0.75 19.65
C ASP A 230 -6.68 -0.42 20.70
N LEU A 231 -7.91 -0.93 20.52
CA LEU A 231 -8.99 -0.77 21.48
C LEU A 231 -8.66 -1.49 22.82
N SER A 232 -8.10 -2.69 22.74
CA SER A 232 -7.66 -3.44 23.91
C SER A 232 -6.51 -2.75 24.65
N ALA A 233 -5.62 -2.06 23.94
CA ALA A 233 -4.52 -1.28 24.47
C ALA A 233 -4.93 0.14 24.94
N LYS A 234 -6.21 0.52 24.81
CA LYS A 234 -6.75 1.85 25.12
C LYS A 234 -6.09 2.99 24.30
N LEU A 235 -5.58 2.69 23.11
CA LEU A 235 -4.96 3.65 22.19
C LEU A 235 -6.01 4.23 21.24
N PHE A 236 -6.85 5.14 21.74
CA PHE A 236 -8.00 5.65 20.98
C PHE A 236 -7.60 6.35 19.67
N GLY A 237 -6.51 7.12 19.66
CA GLY A 237 -6.00 7.79 18.45
C GLY A 237 -5.62 6.81 17.36
N SER A 238 -4.85 5.77 17.68
CA SER A 238 -4.46 4.70 16.74
C SER A 238 -5.67 3.90 16.29
N PHE A 239 -6.61 3.61 17.16
CA PHE A 239 -7.86 2.94 16.82
C PHE A 239 -8.61 3.68 15.70
N VAL A 240 -8.86 4.99 15.88
CA VAL A 240 -9.60 5.78 14.88
C VAL A 240 -8.80 5.93 13.58
N ALA A 241 -7.48 6.10 13.65
CA ALA A 241 -6.62 6.19 12.47
C ALA A 241 -6.64 4.89 11.64
N ASN A 242 -6.50 3.74 12.30
CA ASN A 242 -6.54 2.43 11.65
C ASN A 242 -7.95 2.10 11.11
N ALA A 243 -9.01 2.48 11.84
CA ALA A 243 -10.38 2.34 11.37
C ALA A 243 -10.63 3.17 10.10
N ALA A 244 -10.18 4.43 10.07
CA ALA A 244 -10.31 5.31 8.92
C ALA A 244 -9.52 4.77 7.70
N SER A 245 -8.28 4.35 7.89
CA SER A 245 -7.43 3.79 6.84
C SER A 245 -7.99 2.48 6.28
N GLY A 246 -8.45 1.58 7.15
CA GLY A 246 -9.06 0.31 6.74
C GLY A 246 -10.34 0.51 5.96
N SER A 247 -11.22 1.38 6.43
CA SER A 247 -12.47 1.75 5.74
C SER A 247 -12.19 2.38 4.39
N CYS A 248 -11.20 3.28 4.31
CA CYS A 248 -10.77 3.91 3.07
C CYS A 248 -10.33 2.86 2.04
N SER A 249 -9.49 1.90 2.43
CA SER A 249 -9.01 0.84 1.55
C SER A 249 -10.17 -0.02 1.02
N ILE A 250 -11.14 -0.38 1.86
CA ILE A 250 -12.33 -1.13 1.45
C ILE A 250 -13.17 -0.32 0.47
N LEU A 251 -13.41 0.97 0.73
CA LEU A 251 -14.18 1.84 -0.16
C LEU A 251 -13.50 2.02 -1.52
N CYS A 252 -12.18 2.16 -1.55
CA CYS A 252 -11.41 2.15 -2.81
C CYS A 252 -11.60 0.83 -3.57
N GLY A 253 -11.57 -0.31 -2.89
CA GLY A 253 -11.85 -1.62 -3.49
C GLY A 253 -13.25 -1.72 -4.08
N LEU A 254 -14.25 -1.15 -3.40
CA LEU A 254 -15.65 -1.09 -3.87
C LEU A 254 -15.79 -0.18 -5.10
N LEU A 255 -15.14 0.98 -5.12
CA LEU A 255 -15.13 1.88 -6.28
C LEU A 255 -14.50 1.21 -7.51
N ILE A 256 -13.36 0.50 -7.32
CA ILE A 256 -12.73 -0.27 -8.40
C ILE A 256 -13.70 -1.33 -8.92
N ARG A 257 -14.39 -2.06 -8.04
CA ARG A 257 -15.38 -3.07 -8.43
C ARG A 257 -16.56 -2.46 -9.20
N LYS A 258 -17.06 -1.31 -8.76
CA LYS A 258 -18.25 -0.67 -9.34
C LYS A 258 -17.99 -0.11 -10.73
N TYR A 259 -16.82 0.52 -10.95
CA TYR A 259 -16.58 1.34 -12.14
C TYR A 259 -15.49 0.79 -13.08
N LEU A 260 -14.47 0.11 -12.54
CA LEU A 260 -13.28 -0.27 -13.28
C LEU A 260 -13.19 -1.80 -13.54
N GLU A 261 -14.04 -2.59 -12.91
CA GLU A 261 -14.08 -4.03 -13.20
C GLU A 261 -14.93 -4.26 -14.46
N PRO A 262 -14.40 -4.92 -15.50
CA PRO A 262 -15.20 -5.23 -16.69
C PRO A 262 -16.41 -6.08 -16.26
N LYS A 263 -17.60 -5.60 -16.58
CA LYS A 263 -18.81 -6.40 -16.42
C LYS A 263 -18.75 -7.53 -17.43
N ALA A 264 -18.72 -8.79 -16.95
CA ALA A 264 -18.74 -9.98 -17.76
C ALA A 264 -20.07 -10.07 -18.53
#